data_44f0c41e97d884e366f28e7799dd71fc
#
_entry.id   44f0c41e97d884e366f28e7799dd71fc
#
_cell.length_a   1.000
_cell.length_b   1.000
_cell.length_c   1.000
_cell.angle_alpha   90.00
_cell.angle_beta   90.00
_cell.angle_gamma   90.00
#
_symmetry.space_group_name_H-M   'P 1'
#
loop_
_entity.id
_entity.type
_entity.pdbx_description
1 polymer ?
#
loop_
_entity_poly.entity_id
_entity_poly.type
_entity_poly.pdbx_seq_one_letter_code
_entity_poly.pdbx_strand_id
1 'polypeptide(L)'
;MDWRELRQRILDAHKPIQDLFFTGIGNKLQFKDSCVAESVMLQFAEQNQVALPIHDSFMMREGFAGDLEEAMRRAFYDEFQADIPIKREVIIEHIALFDEEGNPRTDAVTRDDRKHSQWYDRNTFWLHSRGYN
;
A
#
# COMPACT_ATOMS: atom_id res chain seq x y z
N MET A 1 20.96 35.01 -0.84
CA MET A 1 21.15 33.97 0.21
C MET A 1 22.31 33.11 -0.24
N ASP A 2 23.37 33.08 0.57
CA ASP A 2 24.55 32.25 0.31
C ASP A 2 24.25 30.78 0.68
N TRP A 3 24.97 29.83 0.05
CA TRP A 3 24.87 28.40 0.34
C TRP A 3 25.08 28.05 1.81
N ARG A 4 26.03 28.74 2.46
CA ARG A 4 26.32 28.53 3.89
C ARG A 4 25.12 28.91 4.76
N GLU A 5 24.48 30.02 4.46
CA GLU A 5 23.29 30.48 5.16
C GLU A 5 22.11 29.52 4.95
N LEU A 6 21.90 29.09 3.71
CA LEU A 6 20.84 28.10 3.40
C LEU A 6 21.07 26.80 4.18
N ARG A 7 22.29 26.27 4.14
CA ARG A 7 22.65 25.06 4.88
C ARG A 7 22.38 25.21 6.37
N GLN A 8 22.78 26.33 6.98
CA GLN A 8 22.55 26.55 8.40
C GLN A 8 21.05 26.61 8.73
N ARG A 9 20.25 27.30 7.92
CA ARG A 9 18.80 27.35 8.11
C ARG A 9 18.15 25.98 8.03
N ILE A 10 18.59 25.11 7.12
CA ILE A 10 18.11 23.73 7.03
C ILE A 10 18.43 22.96 8.31
N LEU A 11 19.68 23.02 8.78
CA LEU A 11 20.09 22.34 9.99
C LEU A 11 19.33 22.85 11.22
N ASP A 12 19.13 24.16 11.34
CA ASP A 12 18.39 24.78 12.45
C ASP A 12 16.91 24.39 12.46
N ALA A 13 16.30 24.26 11.28
CA ALA A 13 14.91 23.85 11.14
C ALA A 13 14.71 22.36 11.50
N HIS A 14 15.75 21.54 11.38
CA HIS A 14 15.69 20.09 11.56
C HIS A 14 16.66 19.60 12.66
N LYS A 15 16.78 20.34 13.75
CA LYS A 15 17.68 20.02 14.87
C LYS A 15 17.71 18.57 15.33
N PRO A 16 16.55 17.87 15.48
CA PRO A 16 16.55 16.48 15.95
C PRO A 16 17.31 15.49 15.05
N ILE A 17 17.48 15.82 13.78
CA ILE A 17 18.13 14.97 12.78
C ILE A 17 19.31 15.66 12.07
N GLN A 18 19.74 16.81 12.58
CA GLN A 18 20.77 17.64 11.92
C GLN A 18 22.08 16.88 11.64
N ASP A 19 22.45 15.95 12.52
CA ASP A 19 23.68 15.17 12.41
C ASP A 19 23.62 14.10 11.31
N LEU A 20 22.43 13.85 10.77
CA LEU A 20 22.22 12.91 9.67
C LEU A 20 22.34 13.57 8.29
N PHE A 21 22.24 14.91 8.23
CA PHE A 21 22.36 15.61 6.96
C PHE A 21 23.77 15.50 6.38
N PHE A 22 23.84 15.32 5.08
CA PHE A 22 25.09 15.23 4.31
C PHE A 22 25.98 14.02 4.64
N THR A 23 25.45 13.00 5.34
CA THR A 23 26.19 11.80 5.75
C THR A 23 25.99 10.60 4.79
N GLY A 24 25.13 10.75 3.77
CA GLY A 24 24.73 9.65 2.91
C GLY A 24 23.72 8.69 3.54
N ILE A 25 23.14 9.05 4.70
CA ILE A 25 22.13 8.21 5.39
C ILE A 25 20.92 7.89 4.49
N GLY A 26 20.59 8.76 3.53
CA GLY A 26 19.50 8.54 2.60
C GLY A 26 19.62 7.21 1.85
N ASN A 27 20.81 6.85 1.38
CA ASN A 27 21.05 5.57 0.70
C ASN A 27 20.80 4.37 1.62
N LYS A 28 21.18 4.49 2.91
CA LYS A 28 20.93 3.44 3.90
C LYS A 28 19.44 3.30 4.18
N LEU A 29 18.72 4.42 4.27
CA LEU A 29 17.26 4.41 4.47
C LEU A 29 16.53 3.82 3.27
N GLN A 30 16.92 4.17 2.05
CA GLN A 30 16.37 3.55 0.84
C GLN A 30 16.60 2.04 0.78
N PHE A 31 17.79 1.59 1.17
CA PHE A 31 18.07 0.16 1.25
C PHE A 31 17.18 -0.54 2.29
N LYS A 32 17.02 0.03 3.48
CA LYS A 32 16.14 -0.51 4.52
C LYS A 32 14.68 -0.53 4.09
N ASP A 33 14.23 0.51 3.44
CA ASP A 33 12.88 0.60 2.87
C ASP A 33 12.65 -0.50 1.83
N SER A 34 13.62 -0.75 0.96
CA SER A 34 13.53 -1.88 0.01
C SER A 34 13.50 -3.25 0.69
N CYS A 35 14.19 -3.44 1.82
CA CYS A 35 14.09 -4.67 2.61
C CYS A 35 12.69 -4.87 3.20
N VAL A 36 12.07 -3.81 3.71
CA VAL A 36 10.67 -3.86 4.17
C VAL A 36 9.74 -4.25 3.02
N ALA A 37 9.89 -3.59 1.86
CA ALA A 37 9.06 -3.88 0.69
C ALA A 37 9.24 -5.32 0.21
N GLU A 38 10.46 -5.82 0.14
CA GLU A 38 10.78 -7.21 -0.22
C GLU A 38 10.13 -8.20 0.74
N SER A 39 10.26 -7.97 2.06
CA SER A 39 9.67 -8.82 3.10
C SER A 39 8.16 -8.94 2.94
N VAL A 40 7.46 -7.82 2.73
CA VAL A 40 6.01 -7.82 2.49
C VAL A 40 5.66 -8.59 1.22
N MET A 41 6.35 -8.32 0.11
CA MET A 41 6.07 -8.99 -1.17
C MET A 41 6.29 -10.50 -1.09
N LEU A 42 7.37 -10.96 -0.46
CA LEU A 42 7.69 -12.38 -0.32
C LEU A 42 6.66 -13.12 0.53
N GLN A 43 6.21 -12.51 1.62
CA GLN A 43 5.18 -13.10 2.48
C GLN A 43 3.88 -13.38 1.71
N PHE A 44 3.47 -12.51 0.79
CA PHE A 44 2.29 -12.74 -0.02
C PHE A 44 2.55 -13.64 -1.22
N ALA A 45 3.74 -13.60 -1.80
CA ALA A 45 4.12 -14.52 -2.87
C ALA A 45 4.07 -15.98 -2.42
N GLU A 46 4.48 -16.29 -1.19
CA GLU A 46 4.37 -17.62 -0.58
C GLU A 46 2.93 -18.12 -0.48
N GLN A 47 1.97 -17.19 -0.38
CA GLN A 47 0.53 -17.47 -0.35
C GLN A 47 -0.11 -17.42 -1.74
N ASN A 48 0.66 -17.35 -2.81
CA ASN A 48 0.19 -17.14 -4.19
C ASN A 48 -0.69 -15.86 -4.33
N GLN A 49 -0.39 -14.84 -3.53
CA GLN A 49 -1.02 -13.52 -3.61
C GLN A 49 0.00 -12.49 -4.10
N VAL A 50 -0.50 -11.38 -4.62
CA VAL A 50 0.34 -10.30 -5.14
C VAL A 50 0.09 -9.04 -4.33
N ALA A 51 1.14 -8.55 -3.67
CA ALA A 51 1.20 -7.21 -3.11
C ALA A 51 2.05 -6.33 -4.04
N LEU A 52 1.47 -5.28 -4.60
CA LEU A 52 2.14 -4.37 -5.52
C LEU A 52 2.68 -3.16 -4.76
N PRO A 53 4.00 -2.98 -4.67
CA PRO A 53 4.58 -1.81 -4.03
C PRO A 53 4.39 -0.58 -4.93
N ILE A 54 3.97 0.54 -4.35
CA ILE A 54 3.83 1.83 -5.02
C ILE A 54 4.44 2.88 -4.10
N HIS A 55 5.69 3.26 -4.36
CA HIS A 55 6.47 4.13 -3.48
C HIS A 55 6.52 3.59 -2.05
N ASP A 56 5.95 4.31 -1.10
CA ASP A 56 5.85 4.01 0.34
C ASP A 56 4.55 3.27 0.72
N SER A 57 3.83 2.76 -0.26
CA SER A 57 2.54 2.11 -0.07
C SER A 57 2.46 0.77 -0.80
N PHE A 58 1.40 0.00 -0.53
CA PHE A 58 1.11 -1.22 -1.24
C PHE A 58 -0.33 -1.23 -1.74
N MET A 59 -0.52 -1.74 -2.93
CA MET A 59 -1.83 -2.05 -3.48
C MET A 59 -2.05 -3.55 -3.44
N MET A 60 -3.21 -3.97 -2.95
CA MET A 60 -3.57 -5.37 -2.84
C MET A 60 -5.08 -5.56 -3.04
N ARG A 61 -5.46 -6.81 -3.32
CA ARG A 61 -6.86 -7.21 -3.37
C ARG A 61 -7.54 -6.96 -2.01
N GLU A 62 -8.74 -6.38 -2.03
CA GLU A 62 -9.45 -5.89 -0.84
C GLU A 62 -9.58 -6.92 0.30
N GLY A 63 -9.83 -8.19 -0.03
CA GLY A 63 -9.96 -9.25 0.97
C GLY A 63 -8.75 -9.47 1.90
N PHE A 64 -7.57 -8.97 1.51
CA PHE A 64 -6.31 -9.13 2.25
C PHE A 64 -5.83 -7.84 2.92
N ALA A 65 -6.68 -6.82 3.01
CA ALA A 65 -6.24 -5.53 3.55
C ALA A 65 -5.77 -5.59 5.02
N GLY A 66 -6.38 -6.46 5.84
CA GLY A 66 -5.94 -6.68 7.22
C GLY A 66 -4.61 -7.40 7.29
N ASP A 67 -4.44 -8.43 6.47
CA ASP A 67 -3.18 -9.20 6.40
C ASP A 67 -2.04 -8.34 5.88
N LEU A 68 -2.32 -7.44 4.93
CA LEU A 68 -1.34 -6.49 4.42
C LEU A 68 -0.89 -5.51 5.50
N GLU A 69 -1.82 -4.96 6.26
CA GLU A 69 -1.49 -4.06 7.36
C GLU A 69 -0.60 -4.73 8.41
N GLU A 70 -0.91 -5.97 8.78
CA GLU A 70 -0.11 -6.74 9.73
C GLU A 70 1.29 -7.07 9.16
N ALA A 71 1.37 -7.47 7.89
CA ALA A 71 2.64 -7.74 7.21
C ALA A 71 3.53 -6.49 7.15
N MET A 72 2.96 -5.34 6.82
CA MET A 72 3.68 -4.06 6.79
C MET A 72 4.21 -3.68 8.17
N ARG A 73 3.38 -3.79 9.22
CA ARG A 73 3.80 -3.51 10.61
C ARG A 73 4.96 -4.41 11.03
N ARG A 74 4.84 -5.70 10.78
CA ARG A 74 5.86 -6.68 11.12
C ARG A 74 7.17 -6.42 10.39
N ALA A 75 7.12 -6.27 9.07
CA ALA A 75 8.30 -6.01 8.26
C ALA A 75 9.02 -4.72 8.68
N PHE A 76 8.26 -3.66 8.99
CA PHE A 76 8.84 -2.41 9.47
C PHE A 76 9.45 -2.57 10.87
N TYR A 77 8.75 -3.25 11.79
CA TYR A 77 9.27 -3.51 13.13
C TYR A 77 10.55 -4.34 13.10
N ASP A 78 10.61 -5.37 12.27
CA ASP A 78 11.79 -6.24 12.14
C ASP A 78 13.02 -5.45 11.66
N GLU A 79 12.83 -4.48 10.77
CA GLU A 79 13.92 -3.69 10.20
C GLU A 79 14.32 -2.50 11.07
N PHE A 80 13.37 -1.84 11.74
CA PHE A 80 13.61 -0.58 12.45
C PHE A 80 13.42 -0.66 13.97
N GLN A 81 12.89 -1.75 14.51
CA GLN A 81 12.51 -1.93 15.92
C GLN A 81 11.59 -0.80 16.43
N ALA A 82 10.70 -0.34 15.57
CA ALA A 82 9.77 0.75 15.85
C ALA A 82 8.42 0.47 15.19
N ASP A 83 7.36 1.03 15.77
CA ASP A 83 6.03 1.00 15.18
C ASP A 83 5.86 2.08 14.12
N ILE A 84 5.05 1.78 13.11
CA ILE A 84 4.68 2.72 12.06
C ILE A 84 3.16 2.89 11.99
N PRO A 85 2.65 4.12 11.90
CA PRO A 85 1.25 4.35 11.60
C PRO A 85 0.97 4.01 10.13
N ILE A 86 0.01 3.12 9.90
CA ILE A 86 -0.41 2.74 8.54
C ILE A 86 -1.75 3.39 8.25
N LYS A 87 -1.80 4.12 7.12
CA LYS A 87 -3.04 4.69 6.61
C LYS A 87 -3.62 3.75 5.57
N ARG A 88 -4.88 3.37 5.78
CA ARG A 88 -5.64 2.59 4.81
C ARG A 88 -6.43 3.54 3.91
N GLU A 89 -6.21 3.45 2.62
CA GLU A 89 -7.04 4.12 1.61
C GLU A 89 -7.84 3.07 0.85
N VAL A 90 -9.13 3.26 0.79
CA VAL A 90 -10.00 2.46 -0.07
C VAL A 90 -10.26 3.29 -1.32
N ILE A 91 -9.73 2.85 -2.46
CA ILE A 91 -10.03 3.47 -3.74
C ILE A 91 -11.46 3.05 -4.09
N ILE A 92 -12.40 3.95 -3.86
CA ILE A 92 -13.77 3.78 -4.33
C ILE A 92 -13.78 4.22 -5.78
N GLU A 93 -13.60 3.28 -6.70
CA GLU A 93 -13.93 3.55 -8.09
C GLU A 93 -15.45 3.72 -8.18
N HIS A 94 -15.90 4.83 -8.75
CA HIS A 94 -17.28 4.98 -9.19
C HIS A 94 -17.50 4.01 -10.37
N ILE A 95 -17.85 2.78 -10.05
CA ILE A 95 -18.27 1.85 -11.09
C ILE A 95 -19.66 2.30 -11.50
N ALA A 96 -19.79 2.79 -12.72
CA ALA A 96 -21.08 3.04 -13.31
C ALA A 96 -21.79 1.67 -13.42
N LEU A 97 -22.75 1.45 -12.56
CA LEU A 97 -23.68 0.34 -12.68
C LEU A 97 -24.86 0.82 -13.51
N PHE A 98 -25.42 -0.08 -14.29
CA PHE A 98 -26.66 0.17 -15.00
C PHE A 98 -27.83 -0.25 -14.11
N ASP A 99 -28.91 0.55 -14.13
CA ASP A 99 -30.15 0.17 -13.48
C ASP A 99 -30.92 -0.89 -14.32
N GLU A 100 -32.08 -1.30 -13.82
CA GLU A 100 -32.92 -2.32 -14.52
C GLU A 100 -33.41 -1.84 -15.89
N GLU A 101 -33.39 -0.53 -16.14
CA GLU A 101 -33.79 0.11 -17.41
C GLU A 101 -32.58 0.35 -18.34
N GLY A 102 -31.34 -0.03 -17.89
CA GLY A 102 -30.12 0.12 -18.67
C GLY A 102 -29.48 1.51 -18.58
N ASN A 103 -29.89 2.38 -17.64
CA ASN A 103 -29.28 3.68 -17.42
C ASN A 103 -28.08 3.54 -16.45
N PRO A 104 -26.99 4.29 -16.66
CA PRO A 104 -25.86 4.24 -15.76
C PRO A 104 -26.24 4.80 -14.37
N ARG A 105 -26.02 4.01 -13.32
CA ARG A 105 -26.15 4.45 -11.94
C ARG A 105 -24.89 5.20 -11.52
N THR A 106 -25.05 6.37 -10.94
CA THR A 106 -23.96 7.20 -10.42
C THR A 106 -23.78 7.05 -8.91
N ASP A 107 -24.47 6.12 -8.29
CA ASP A 107 -24.38 5.86 -6.86
C ASP A 107 -23.01 5.29 -6.51
N ALA A 108 -22.42 5.73 -5.42
CA ALA A 108 -21.22 5.13 -4.90
C ALA A 108 -21.49 3.66 -4.54
N VAL A 109 -20.78 2.74 -5.18
CA VAL A 109 -20.88 1.32 -4.88
C VAL A 109 -20.37 1.08 -3.46
N THR A 110 -21.22 0.62 -2.57
CA THR A 110 -20.83 0.33 -1.19
C THR A 110 -19.95 -0.94 -1.15
N ARG A 111 -19.23 -1.12 -0.04
CA ARG A 111 -18.40 -2.32 0.17
C ARG A 111 -19.20 -3.63 0.09
N ASP A 112 -20.47 -3.58 0.49
CA ASP A 112 -21.36 -4.74 0.44
C ASP A 112 -21.87 -5.02 -0.98
N ASP A 113 -22.11 -4.00 -1.78
CA ASP A 113 -22.49 -4.15 -3.19
C ASP A 113 -21.38 -4.85 -4.00
N ARG A 114 -20.11 -4.58 -3.68
CA ARG A 114 -18.97 -5.25 -4.33
C ARG A 114 -18.85 -6.72 -3.97
N LYS A 115 -19.25 -7.12 -2.77
CA LYS A 115 -19.27 -8.54 -2.38
C LYS A 115 -20.31 -9.33 -3.13
N HIS A 116 -21.40 -8.71 -3.54
CA HIS A 116 -22.58 -9.43 -4.03
C HIS A 116 -22.75 -9.51 -5.53
N SER A 117 -22.11 -8.66 -6.36
CA SER A 117 -22.41 -8.74 -7.80
C SER A 117 -21.23 -9.19 -8.67
N GLN A 118 -20.40 -8.25 -9.09
CA GLN A 118 -19.44 -8.51 -10.17
C GLN A 118 -18.13 -9.16 -9.71
N TRP A 119 -17.75 -8.99 -8.45
CA TRP A 119 -16.52 -9.57 -7.95
C TRP A 119 -16.67 -11.07 -7.71
N TYR A 120 -17.82 -11.48 -7.16
CA TYR A 120 -18.13 -12.88 -6.95
C TYR A 120 -18.21 -13.62 -8.29
N ASP A 121 -18.91 -13.06 -9.27
CA ASP A 121 -19.06 -13.64 -10.59
C ASP A 121 -17.72 -13.77 -11.33
N ARG A 122 -16.88 -12.73 -11.31
CA ARG A 122 -15.55 -12.78 -11.93
C ARG A 122 -14.60 -13.75 -11.23
N ASN A 123 -14.63 -13.81 -9.92
CA ASN A 123 -13.76 -14.71 -9.17
C ASN A 123 -14.24 -16.16 -9.32
N THR A 124 -15.54 -16.40 -9.30
CA THR A 124 -16.13 -17.71 -9.55
C THR A 124 -15.84 -18.17 -10.99
N PHE A 125 -16.02 -17.31 -11.98
CA PHE A 125 -15.66 -17.58 -13.36
C PHE A 125 -14.18 -17.91 -13.52
N TRP A 126 -13.30 -17.17 -12.86
CA TRP A 126 -11.85 -17.38 -12.90
C TRP A 126 -11.45 -18.69 -12.24
N LEU A 127 -12.05 -19.03 -11.09
CA LEU A 127 -11.82 -20.30 -10.40
C LEU A 127 -12.29 -21.48 -11.25
N HIS A 128 -13.50 -21.41 -11.79
CA HIS A 128 -14.03 -22.45 -12.69
C HIS A 128 -13.21 -22.63 -13.96
N SER A 129 -12.72 -21.54 -14.56
CA SER A 129 -11.88 -21.60 -15.76
C SER A 129 -10.52 -22.28 -15.52
N ARG A 130 -10.10 -22.40 -14.26
CA ARG A 130 -8.86 -23.08 -13.83
C ARG A 130 -9.08 -24.43 -13.16
N GLY A 131 -10.32 -24.94 -13.14
CA GLY A 131 -10.64 -26.27 -12.59
C GLY A 131 -10.70 -26.36 -11.07
N TYR A 132 -10.82 -25.22 -10.40
CA TYR A 132 -11.13 -25.19 -8.97
C TYR A 132 -12.66 -25.26 -8.81
N ASN A 133 -13.17 -26.38 -8.30
CA ASN A 133 -14.56 -26.56 -7.92
C ASN A 133 -14.83 -26.08 -6.50
#